data_c1704abb9b60bbf73a6106769f49a3ac
#
_entry.id   c1704abb9b60bbf73a6106769f49a3ac
#
_cell.length_a   1.000
_cell.length_b   1.000
_cell.length_c   1.000
_cell.angle_alpha   90.00
_cell.angle_beta   90.00
_cell.angle_gamma   90.00
#
_symmetry.space_group_name_H-M   'P 1'
#
loop_
_entity.id
_entity.type
_entity.pdbx_description
1 polymer ?
#
loop_
_entity_poly.entity_id
_entity_poly.type
_entity_poly.pdbx_seq_one_letter_code
_entity_poly.pdbx_strand_id
1 'polypeptide(L)'
;VTAAWLFPTLRGYRRAWALPDAIAGLSAGAVVIPQAMAYATIAELPVQVGLYTCIVPLVVYAAVGGSRAMSVTTTSTIATLTATTFVSAGVAASSSDPLRALTTLTLLVGVILILARVLRLGSLVENINHATLVGIKVGLGATVALGQVPKLLGVDVEPTGRGFAATLAATLAAVPGTHLATLLLSVGSIVLLVALRRFAPRVPGPLVVVAAGILLVTFTALSDNGLRLIDPVPTGLPVPMLPQFDLIGALLPGALAIAVMAFLESASVARGIRVAGDPQIRSNRELLATGVTSAIGAFFQSLPAAGGFSQSAVNQRAGAKSQVASLVTAGLAVLVAVLLAPVLSQLPQATLAALVFVAVVGLIDIQGLVRLWRISRAEFWIAALTAVIGLAAGLIPAVAAGVLFTLLLVLRELNRPRIAVTEPRPGVLVVVLESPLYTANVLGTTAAVQEAVGRERPRVVILDASILQITSVTVLDTLADLDAELRGTGVRLEVAGMPTGALRLAERTAWWRALDESGRVHSSAREALAADARPTAETRGDVDGA
;
A
#
# COMPACT_ATOMS: atom_id res chain seq x y z
N VAL A 1 1.14 -7.83 33.68
CA VAL A 1 1.19 -7.29 32.30
C VAL A 1 0.31 -6.06 32.28
N THR A 2 0.89 -4.91 32.62
CA THR A 2 0.17 -3.64 32.63
C THR A 2 -0.32 -3.29 31.24
N ALA A 3 -1.54 -2.71 31.14
CA ALA A 3 -2.23 -2.25 29.93
C ALA A 3 -1.45 -1.20 29.11
N ALA A 4 -0.15 -1.46 28.91
CA ALA A 4 0.82 -0.56 28.27
C ALA A 4 0.57 -0.32 26.77
N TRP A 5 -0.39 -0.99 26.18
CA TRP A 5 -0.76 -0.89 24.77
C TRP A 5 -2.01 -0.03 24.51
N LEU A 6 -2.85 0.22 25.55
CA LEU A 6 -4.04 1.07 25.47
C LEU A 6 -3.71 2.55 25.63
N PHE A 7 -4.40 3.38 24.86
CA PHE A 7 -4.33 4.85 24.88
C PHE A 7 -2.90 5.42 24.81
N PRO A 8 -2.05 4.96 23.89
CA PRO A 8 -0.64 5.35 23.87
C PRO A 8 -0.43 6.85 23.61
N THR A 9 -1.33 7.47 22.84
CA THR A 9 -1.24 8.90 22.48
C THR A 9 -1.77 9.82 23.59
N LEU A 10 -2.53 9.27 24.54
CA LEU A 10 -3.07 10.00 25.70
C LEU A 10 -2.12 9.95 26.89
N ARG A 11 -1.06 9.14 26.85
CA ARG A 11 -0.06 9.11 27.92
C ARG A 11 0.70 10.43 27.97
N GLY A 12 0.68 11.06 29.13
CA GLY A 12 1.26 12.38 29.31
C GLY A 12 0.43 13.51 28.68
N TYR A 13 -0.89 13.30 28.50
CA TYR A 13 -1.80 14.33 28.02
C TYR A 13 -1.74 15.57 28.89
N ARG A 14 -1.59 16.73 28.27
CA ARG A 14 -1.51 18.03 28.94
C ARG A 14 -2.81 18.80 28.71
N ARG A 15 -3.35 19.43 29.76
CA ARG A 15 -4.57 20.25 29.62
C ARG A 15 -4.44 21.35 28.54
N ALA A 16 -3.24 21.84 28.31
CA ALA A 16 -2.95 22.82 27.24
C ALA A 16 -3.20 22.26 25.82
N TRP A 17 -3.33 20.94 25.64
CA TRP A 17 -3.61 20.31 24.36
C TRP A 17 -5.12 20.23 24.05
N ALA A 18 -6.00 20.42 25.05
CA ALA A 18 -7.43 20.26 24.92
C ALA A 18 -8.05 21.18 23.85
N LEU A 19 -7.71 22.47 23.86
CA LEU A 19 -8.22 23.42 22.87
C LEU A 19 -7.68 23.16 21.47
N PRO A 20 -6.37 22.96 21.25
CA PRO A 20 -5.85 22.53 19.94
C PRO A 20 -6.50 21.24 19.42
N ASP A 21 -6.66 20.21 20.25
CA ASP A 21 -7.27 18.95 19.86
C ASP A 21 -8.78 19.12 19.53
N ALA A 22 -9.49 19.97 20.29
CA ALA A 22 -10.90 20.27 20.02
C ALA A 22 -11.06 20.99 18.66
N ILE A 23 -10.25 22.01 18.39
CA ILE A 23 -10.27 22.74 17.11
C ILE A 23 -9.90 21.81 15.97
N ALA A 24 -8.87 20.99 16.15
CA ALA A 24 -8.45 20.02 15.14
C ALA A 24 -9.54 18.98 14.85
N GLY A 25 -10.17 18.42 15.88
CA GLY A 25 -11.24 17.45 15.74
C GLY A 25 -12.48 18.01 15.05
N LEU A 26 -12.89 19.24 15.38
CA LEU A 26 -14.00 19.92 14.71
C LEU A 26 -13.67 20.22 13.25
N SER A 27 -12.45 20.70 12.95
CA SER A 27 -11.99 20.97 11.60
C SER A 27 -11.91 19.69 10.75
N ALA A 28 -11.37 18.62 11.32
CA ALA A 28 -11.32 17.32 10.67
C ALA A 28 -12.73 16.76 10.44
N GLY A 29 -13.63 16.84 11.43
CA GLY A 29 -14.99 16.35 11.34
C GLY A 29 -15.80 17.05 10.24
N ALA A 30 -15.63 18.36 10.11
CA ALA A 30 -16.25 19.15 9.04
C ALA A 30 -15.88 18.67 7.61
N VAL A 31 -14.70 18.03 7.46
CA VAL A 31 -14.24 17.45 6.18
C VAL A 31 -14.57 15.97 6.09
N VAL A 32 -14.33 15.21 7.16
CA VAL A 32 -14.41 13.75 7.19
C VAL A 32 -15.85 13.27 7.05
N ILE A 33 -16.80 13.89 7.76
CA ILE A 33 -18.18 13.43 7.80
C ILE A 33 -18.82 13.43 6.41
N PRO A 34 -18.84 14.56 5.66
CA PRO A 34 -19.37 14.55 4.30
C PRO A 34 -18.60 13.59 3.35
N GLN A 35 -17.28 13.48 3.52
CA GLN A 35 -16.49 12.55 2.71
C GLN A 35 -16.83 11.08 3.00
N ALA A 36 -17.01 10.71 4.26
CA ALA A 36 -17.35 9.33 4.62
C ALA A 36 -18.74 8.95 4.12
N MET A 37 -19.71 9.88 4.16
CA MET A 37 -21.02 9.71 3.54
C MET A 37 -20.90 9.47 2.03
N ALA A 38 -20.05 10.27 1.35
CA ALA A 38 -19.75 10.09 -0.05
C ALA A 38 -19.07 8.73 -0.34
N TYR A 39 -18.21 8.25 0.56
CA TYR A 39 -17.56 6.93 0.42
C TYR A 39 -18.55 5.77 0.60
N ALA A 40 -19.55 5.92 1.47
CA ALA A 40 -20.62 4.92 1.58
C ALA A 40 -21.36 4.76 0.25
N THR A 41 -21.65 5.87 -0.46
CA THR A 41 -22.29 5.79 -1.80
C THR A 41 -21.38 5.24 -2.90
N ILE A 42 -20.05 5.37 -2.78
CA ILE A 42 -19.11 4.64 -3.66
C ILE A 42 -19.25 3.13 -3.45
N ALA A 43 -19.40 2.71 -2.19
CA ALA A 43 -19.57 1.32 -1.83
C ALA A 43 -20.97 0.78 -2.13
N GLU A 44 -21.87 1.59 -2.74
CA GLU A 44 -23.28 1.28 -3.01
C GLU A 44 -24.05 0.92 -1.73
N LEU A 45 -23.70 1.58 -0.65
CA LEU A 45 -24.27 1.41 0.68
C LEU A 45 -25.03 2.67 1.11
N PRO A 46 -26.00 2.54 2.02
CA PRO A 46 -26.70 3.68 2.61
C PRO A 46 -25.73 4.68 3.25
N VAL A 47 -26.03 5.96 3.10
CA VAL A 47 -25.15 7.08 3.51
C VAL A 47 -24.80 7.06 5.00
N GLN A 48 -25.71 6.59 5.86
CA GLN A 48 -25.47 6.45 7.31
C GLN A 48 -24.30 5.53 7.65
N VAL A 49 -23.95 4.56 6.80
CA VAL A 49 -22.76 3.71 6.97
C VAL A 49 -21.48 4.56 7.05
N GLY A 50 -21.44 5.63 6.26
CA GLY A 50 -20.34 6.60 6.31
C GLY A 50 -20.27 7.33 7.66
N LEU A 51 -21.42 7.74 8.21
CA LEU A 51 -21.48 8.35 9.55
C LEU A 51 -21.01 7.38 10.63
N TYR A 52 -21.47 6.13 10.58
CA TYR A 52 -21.08 5.09 11.55
C TYR A 52 -19.58 4.78 11.48
N THR A 53 -19.01 4.84 10.28
CA THR A 53 -17.55 4.72 10.06
C THR A 53 -16.75 5.89 10.68
N CYS A 54 -17.38 7.06 10.87
CA CYS A 54 -16.79 8.19 11.59
C CYS A 54 -16.96 8.11 13.11
N ILE A 55 -17.72 7.17 13.64
CA ILE A 55 -17.96 7.01 15.09
C ILE A 55 -17.05 5.93 15.65
N VAL A 56 -17.36 4.66 15.35
CA VAL A 56 -16.71 3.51 15.99
C VAL A 56 -15.24 3.38 15.62
N PRO A 57 -14.82 3.44 14.35
CA PRO A 57 -13.41 3.37 13.98
C PRO A 57 -12.54 4.44 14.64
N LEU A 58 -13.01 5.70 14.71
CA LEU A 58 -12.24 6.78 15.34
C LEU A 58 -12.04 6.54 16.84
N VAL A 59 -13.07 6.07 17.55
CA VAL A 59 -12.99 5.76 18.98
C VAL A 59 -12.03 4.59 19.23
N VAL A 60 -12.17 3.51 18.46
CA VAL A 60 -11.33 2.31 18.62
C VAL A 60 -9.88 2.64 18.29
N TYR A 61 -9.62 3.35 17.18
CA TYR A 61 -8.26 3.72 16.83
C TYR A 61 -7.65 4.67 17.87
N ALA A 62 -8.41 5.59 18.45
CA ALA A 62 -7.93 6.44 19.56
C ALA A 62 -7.44 5.61 20.75
N ALA A 63 -8.07 4.44 21.01
CA ALA A 63 -7.67 3.55 22.09
C ALA A 63 -6.42 2.72 21.77
N VAL A 64 -6.21 2.27 20.52
CA VAL A 64 -5.15 1.30 20.20
C VAL A 64 -4.07 1.83 19.24
N GLY A 65 -4.35 2.91 18.51
CA GLY A 65 -3.51 3.49 17.46
C GLY A 65 -2.20 4.07 17.97
N GLY A 66 -1.19 4.10 17.11
CA GLY A 66 0.16 4.62 17.43
C GLY A 66 0.39 6.07 17.01
N SER A 67 -0.34 6.57 16.03
CA SER A 67 -0.19 7.94 15.51
C SER A 67 -1.03 8.94 16.30
N ARG A 68 -0.45 10.13 16.56
CA ARG A 68 -1.15 11.21 17.30
C ARG A 68 -2.20 11.94 16.49
N ALA A 69 -1.97 12.13 15.20
CA ALA A 69 -2.80 12.96 14.33
C ALA A 69 -3.55 12.17 13.25
N MET A 70 -3.30 10.86 13.10
CA MET A 70 -3.98 10.07 12.07
C MET A 70 -5.46 9.90 12.39
N SER A 71 -6.28 10.23 11.41
CA SER A 71 -7.72 9.99 11.44
C SER A 71 -8.02 8.68 10.68
N VAL A 72 -8.58 7.71 11.37
CA VAL A 72 -8.87 6.38 10.83
C VAL A 72 -10.37 6.22 10.71
N THR A 73 -10.85 6.27 9.47
CA THR A 73 -12.24 6.00 9.09
C THR A 73 -12.23 5.02 7.91
N THR A 74 -12.63 5.46 6.74
CA THR A 74 -12.46 4.76 5.47
C THR A 74 -11.86 5.70 4.44
N THR A 75 -11.51 5.18 3.27
CA THR A 75 -11.01 5.97 2.14
C THR A 75 -11.78 5.63 0.88
N SER A 76 -11.67 6.47 -0.15
CA SER A 76 -12.27 6.19 -1.46
C SER A 76 -11.75 4.87 -2.06
N THR A 77 -10.47 4.55 -1.85
CA THR A 77 -9.87 3.27 -2.28
C THR A 77 -10.58 2.08 -1.63
N ILE A 78 -10.74 2.12 -0.31
CA ILE A 78 -11.39 1.05 0.46
C ILE A 78 -12.87 0.94 0.10
N ALA A 79 -13.56 2.07 -0.04
CA ALA A 79 -14.97 2.09 -0.44
C ALA A 79 -15.18 1.43 -1.82
N THR A 80 -14.31 1.72 -2.77
CA THR A 80 -14.40 1.11 -4.11
C THR A 80 -14.04 -0.37 -4.09
N LEU A 81 -13.03 -0.76 -3.32
CA LEU A 81 -12.73 -2.18 -3.12
C LEU A 81 -13.92 -2.92 -2.50
N THR A 82 -14.63 -2.28 -1.59
CA THR A 82 -15.86 -2.82 -1.01
C THR A 82 -16.93 -3.04 -2.09
N ALA A 83 -17.21 -2.01 -2.91
CA ALA A 83 -18.15 -2.11 -4.03
C ALA A 83 -17.79 -3.23 -5.01
N THR A 84 -16.55 -3.27 -5.48
CA THR A 84 -16.09 -4.30 -6.43
C THR A 84 -16.11 -5.70 -5.82
N THR A 85 -15.84 -5.82 -4.54
CA THR A 85 -15.95 -7.10 -3.81
C THR A 85 -17.39 -7.57 -3.76
N PHE A 86 -18.35 -6.70 -3.47
CA PHE A 86 -19.78 -7.03 -3.45
C PHE A 86 -20.28 -7.47 -4.82
N VAL A 87 -19.90 -6.75 -5.88
CA VAL A 87 -20.24 -7.14 -7.26
C VAL A 87 -19.64 -8.52 -7.60
N SER A 88 -18.38 -8.75 -7.26
CA SER A 88 -17.69 -10.02 -7.54
C SER A 88 -18.27 -11.19 -6.73
N ALA A 89 -18.69 -10.93 -5.51
CA ALA A 89 -19.32 -11.93 -4.63
C ALA A 89 -20.82 -12.16 -4.93
N GLY A 90 -21.40 -11.39 -5.86
CA GLY A 90 -22.82 -11.51 -6.24
C GLY A 90 -23.79 -11.00 -5.15
N VAL A 91 -23.34 -10.18 -4.20
CA VAL A 91 -24.18 -9.67 -3.10
C VAL A 91 -25.39 -8.89 -3.62
N ALA A 92 -25.25 -8.13 -4.69
CA ALA A 92 -26.34 -7.36 -5.30
C ALA A 92 -27.38 -8.27 -6.03
N ALA A 93 -26.98 -9.46 -6.47
CA ALA A 93 -27.84 -10.43 -7.18
C ALA A 93 -28.47 -11.44 -6.21
N SER A 94 -27.92 -11.59 -5.01
CA SER A 94 -28.47 -12.43 -3.95
C SER A 94 -29.45 -11.62 -3.10
N SER A 95 -30.48 -12.27 -2.55
CA SER A 95 -31.38 -11.68 -1.56
C SER A 95 -30.71 -11.37 -0.19
N SER A 96 -29.37 -11.32 -0.16
CA SER A 96 -28.59 -11.04 1.03
C SER A 96 -28.66 -9.56 1.40
N ASP A 97 -28.83 -9.28 2.68
CA ASP A 97 -28.79 -7.93 3.24
C ASP A 97 -27.38 -7.32 3.04
N PRO A 98 -27.21 -6.22 2.26
CA PRO A 98 -25.91 -5.59 2.00
C PRO A 98 -25.19 -5.17 3.28
N LEU A 99 -25.91 -4.82 4.34
CA LEU A 99 -25.31 -4.42 5.62
C LEU A 99 -24.72 -5.63 6.37
N ARG A 100 -25.33 -6.81 6.29
CA ARG A 100 -24.76 -8.04 6.84
C ARG A 100 -23.54 -8.50 6.04
N ALA A 101 -23.59 -8.37 4.73
CA ALA A 101 -22.43 -8.63 3.87
C ALA A 101 -21.27 -7.68 4.21
N LEU A 102 -21.55 -6.39 4.44
CA LEU A 102 -20.57 -5.42 4.91
C LEU A 102 -19.96 -5.82 6.26
N THR A 103 -20.80 -6.21 7.22
CA THR A 103 -20.33 -6.68 8.54
C THR A 103 -19.37 -7.86 8.38
N THR A 104 -19.69 -8.83 7.52
CA THR A 104 -18.83 -9.99 7.24
C THR A 104 -17.52 -9.56 6.58
N LEU A 105 -17.59 -8.73 5.55
CA LEU A 105 -16.40 -8.24 4.83
C LEU A 105 -15.46 -7.46 5.77
N THR A 106 -16.02 -6.52 6.53
CA THR A 106 -15.24 -5.69 7.46
C THR A 106 -14.61 -6.52 8.58
N LEU A 107 -15.33 -7.53 9.08
CA LEU A 107 -14.81 -8.47 10.07
C LEU A 107 -13.66 -9.30 9.48
N LEU A 108 -13.82 -9.84 8.27
CA LEU A 108 -12.76 -10.58 7.57
C LEU A 108 -11.51 -9.73 7.41
N VAL A 109 -11.64 -8.48 6.96
CA VAL A 109 -10.51 -7.54 6.85
C VAL A 109 -9.82 -7.37 8.20
N GLY A 110 -10.60 -7.16 9.27
CA GLY A 110 -10.08 -7.03 10.63
C GLY A 110 -9.30 -8.26 11.08
N VAL A 111 -9.87 -9.44 10.89
CA VAL A 111 -9.24 -10.72 11.25
C VAL A 111 -7.95 -10.95 10.44
N ILE A 112 -7.96 -10.71 9.13
CA ILE A 112 -6.78 -10.84 8.27
C ILE A 112 -5.64 -9.93 8.77
N LEU A 113 -5.93 -8.66 9.08
CA LEU A 113 -4.93 -7.72 9.61
C LEU A 113 -4.38 -8.15 10.98
N ILE A 114 -5.23 -8.67 11.86
CA ILE A 114 -4.80 -9.20 13.16
C ILE A 114 -3.92 -10.43 12.97
N LEU A 115 -4.29 -11.36 12.08
CA LEU A 115 -3.47 -12.54 11.75
C LEU A 115 -2.13 -12.12 11.14
N ALA A 116 -2.13 -11.16 10.21
CA ALA A 116 -0.91 -10.60 9.64
C ALA A 116 0.02 -10.01 10.72
N ARG A 117 -0.55 -9.38 11.76
CA ARG A 117 0.22 -8.91 12.93
C ARG A 117 0.80 -10.06 13.73
N VAL A 118 0.04 -11.14 13.98
CA VAL A 118 0.53 -12.33 14.72
C VAL A 118 1.69 -12.97 13.96
N LEU A 119 1.57 -13.08 12.66
CA LEU A 119 2.61 -13.60 11.76
C LEU A 119 3.76 -12.60 11.50
N ARG A 120 3.71 -11.38 12.07
CA ARG A 120 4.71 -10.31 11.91
C ARG A 120 4.94 -9.88 10.46
N LEU A 121 3.91 -9.93 9.63
CA LEU A 121 3.99 -9.62 8.19
C LEU A 121 4.09 -8.11 7.88
N GLY A 122 4.15 -7.24 8.88
CA GLY A 122 4.20 -5.79 8.69
C GLY A 122 5.36 -5.31 7.81
N SER A 123 6.54 -5.93 7.92
CA SER A 123 7.70 -5.60 7.09
C SER A 123 7.59 -6.12 5.65
N LEU A 124 6.89 -7.23 5.42
CA LEU A 124 6.70 -7.79 4.07
C LEU A 124 5.80 -6.89 3.21
N VAL A 125 4.71 -6.42 3.79
CA VAL A 125 3.74 -5.56 3.07
C VAL A 125 4.33 -4.17 2.78
N GLU A 126 5.32 -3.71 3.57
CA GLU A 126 6.04 -2.46 3.32
C GLU A 126 6.89 -2.47 2.05
N ASN A 127 7.22 -3.64 1.54
CA ASN A 127 8.04 -3.80 0.33
C ASN A 127 7.24 -3.76 -0.98
N ILE A 128 5.92 -3.46 -0.95
CA ILE A 128 5.14 -3.29 -2.18
C ILE A 128 5.64 -2.04 -2.90
N ASN A 129 5.98 -2.20 -4.18
CA ASN A 129 6.54 -1.14 -5.00
C ASN A 129 5.55 0.03 -5.14
N HIS A 130 6.07 1.25 -5.01
CA HIS A 130 5.31 2.49 -5.20
C HIS A 130 4.61 2.56 -6.57
N ALA A 131 5.23 2.03 -7.62
CA ALA A 131 4.66 1.98 -8.97
C ALA A 131 3.34 1.20 -9.02
N THR A 132 3.25 0.05 -8.32
CA THR A 132 2.02 -0.73 -8.20
C THR A 132 0.91 0.08 -7.54
N LEU A 133 1.22 0.82 -6.47
CA LEU A 133 0.24 1.68 -5.79
C LEU A 133 -0.26 2.82 -6.68
N VAL A 134 0.64 3.45 -7.47
CA VAL A 134 0.26 4.47 -8.46
C VAL A 134 -0.68 3.86 -9.51
N GLY A 135 -0.36 2.69 -10.06
CA GLY A 135 -1.19 1.99 -11.03
C GLY A 135 -2.59 1.65 -10.50
N ILE A 136 -2.66 1.10 -9.29
CA ILE A 136 -3.94 0.81 -8.61
C ILE A 136 -4.77 2.08 -8.45
N LYS A 137 -4.18 3.18 -7.97
CA LYS A 137 -4.89 4.46 -7.77
C LYS A 137 -5.43 5.04 -9.08
N VAL A 138 -4.67 4.92 -10.17
CA VAL A 138 -5.10 5.40 -11.49
C VAL A 138 -6.27 4.56 -12.03
N GLY A 139 -6.16 3.23 -12.03
CA GLY A 139 -7.24 2.34 -12.49
C GLY A 139 -8.52 2.50 -11.67
N LEU A 140 -8.36 2.52 -10.35
CA LEU A 140 -9.44 2.74 -9.39
C LEU A 140 -10.09 4.11 -9.57
N GLY A 141 -9.27 5.16 -9.58
CA GLY A 141 -9.75 6.53 -9.72
C GLY A 141 -10.57 6.72 -11.00
N ALA A 142 -10.09 6.19 -12.13
CA ALA A 142 -10.80 6.26 -13.40
C ALA A 142 -12.14 5.51 -13.36
N THR A 143 -12.17 4.30 -12.80
CA THR A 143 -13.40 3.49 -12.72
C THR A 143 -14.47 4.19 -11.86
N VAL A 144 -14.08 4.70 -10.68
CA VAL A 144 -15.04 5.38 -9.78
C VAL A 144 -15.48 6.72 -10.34
N ALA A 145 -14.55 7.50 -10.92
CA ALA A 145 -14.91 8.77 -11.55
C ALA A 145 -15.95 8.56 -12.65
N LEU A 146 -15.75 7.54 -13.49
CA LEU A 146 -16.72 7.17 -14.53
C LEU A 146 -18.08 6.76 -13.91
N GLY A 147 -18.08 6.00 -12.83
CA GLY A 147 -19.31 5.58 -12.14
C GLY A 147 -20.11 6.74 -11.50
N GLN A 148 -19.47 7.90 -11.28
CA GLN A 148 -20.18 9.09 -10.81
C GLN A 148 -20.81 9.91 -11.95
N VAL A 149 -20.34 9.76 -13.20
CA VAL A 149 -20.81 10.58 -14.33
C VAL A 149 -22.32 10.48 -14.55
N PRO A 150 -22.97 9.30 -14.51
CA PRO A 150 -24.43 9.22 -14.61
C PRO A 150 -25.17 10.03 -13.55
N LYS A 151 -24.70 9.97 -12.30
CA LYS A 151 -25.29 10.72 -11.16
C LYS A 151 -25.10 12.22 -11.31
N LEU A 152 -23.97 12.65 -11.90
CA LEU A 152 -23.71 14.07 -12.22
C LEU A 152 -24.59 14.59 -13.36
N LEU A 153 -24.93 13.72 -14.31
CA LEU A 153 -25.81 14.03 -15.43
C LEU A 153 -27.31 13.88 -15.07
N GLY A 154 -27.63 13.21 -13.97
CA GLY A 154 -29.00 12.90 -13.55
C GLY A 154 -29.67 11.84 -14.41
N VAL A 155 -28.90 10.89 -14.96
CA VAL A 155 -29.39 9.82 -15.82
C VAL A 155 -29.25 8.47 -15.13
N ASP A 156 -30.16 7.55 -15.44
CA ASP A 156 -30.03 6.15 -15.05
C ASP A 156 -29.27 5.40 -16.13
N VAL A 157 -28.28 4.64 -15.69
CA VAL A 157 -27.44 3.83 -16.58
C VAL A 157 -27.40 2.41 -16.05
N GLU A 158 -27.91 1.48 -16.82
CA GLU A 158 -27.77 0.04 -16.59
C GLU A 158 -26.73 -0.49 -17.59
N PRO A 159 -25.49 -0.77 -17.16
CA PRO A 159 -24.48 -1.32 -18.05
C PRO A 159 -24.90 -2.72 -18.51
N THR A 160 -24.93 -2.95 -19.82
CA THR A 160 -25.23 -4.27 -20.44
C THR A 160 -24.08 -5.27 -20.31
N GLY A 161 -23.10 -4.98 -19.43
CA GLY A 161 -21.92 -5.82 -19.21
C GLY A 161 -21.18 -5.40 -17.93
N ARG A 162 -20.06 -6.10 -17.67
CA ARG A 162 -19.20 -5.80 -16.52
C ARG A 162 -17.93 -5.06 -16.98
N GLY A 163 -17.43 -4.14 -16.16
CA GLY A 163 -16.16 -3.46 -16.34
C GLY A 163 -16.27 -2.05 -16.91
N PHE A 164 -15.14 -1.38 -16.96
CA PHE A 164 -14.98 0.03 -17.32
C PHE A 164 -15.56 0.36 -18.71
N ALA A 165 -15.26 -0.46 -19.72
CA ALA A 165 -15.69 -0.22 -21.10
C ALA A 165 -17.22 -0.29 -21.26
N ALA A 166 -17.88 -1.24 -20.59
CA ALA A 166 -19.34 -1.36 -20.62
C ALA A 166 -20.00 -0.15 -19.93
N THR A 167 -19.49 0.26 -18.78
CA THR A 167 -19.97 1.46 -18.06
C THR A 167 -19.75 2.72 -18.90
N LEU A 168 -18.61 2.86 -19.56
CA LEU A 168 -18.32 4.00 -20.46
C LEU A 168 -19.30 4.06 -21.62
N ALA A 169 -19.50 2.94 -22.31
CA ALA A 169 -20.43 2.87 -23.44
C ALA A 169 -21.87 3.21 -23.01
N ALA A 170 -22.34 2.63 -21.92
CA ALA A 170 -23.67 2.88 -21.38
C ALA A 170 -23.85 4.34 -20.92
N THR A 171 -22.81 4.93 -20.29
CA THR A 171 -22.82 6.34 -19.89
C THR A 171 -22.89 7.27 -21.11
N LEU A 172 -22.09 6.99 -22.16
CA LEU A 172 -22.11 7.80 -23.39
C LEU A 172 -23.47 7.71 -24.10
N ALA A 173 -24.09 6.55 -24.11
CA ALA A 173 -25.43 6.37 -24.67
C ALA A 173 -26.52 7.12 -23.90
N ALA A 174 -26.33 7.34 -22.60
CA ALA A 174 -27.28 8.05 -21.74
C ALA A 174 -27.13 9.58 -21.75
N VAL A 175 -26.04 10.13 -22.31
CA VAL A 175 -25.78 11.58 -22.39
C VAL A 175 -26.95 12.40 -22.97
N PRO A 176 -27.66 11.96 -24.04
CA PRO A 176 -28.81 12.73 -24.57
C PRO A 176 -29.96 12.92 -23.56
N GLY A 177 -30.06 12.05 -22.54
CA GLY A 177 -31.06 12.12 -21.47
C GLY A 177 -30.64 13.02 -20.29
N THR A 178 -29.58 13.81 -20.42
CA THR A 178 -29.06 14.64 -19.32
C THR A 178 -30.12 15.59 -18.74
N HIS A 179 -30.29 15.54 -17.43
CA HIS A 179 -31.18 16.43 -16.70
C HIS A 179 -30.46 17.75 -16.40
N LEU A 180 -30.88 18.84 -17.05
CA LEU A 180 -30.16 20.13 -17.02
C LEU A 180 -29.99 20.69 -15.61
N ALA A 181 -31.01 20.64 -14.75
CA ALA A 181 -30.93 21.15 -13.38
C ALA A 181 -29.90 20.36 -12.55
N THR A 182 -29.85 19.02 -12.72
CA THR A 182 -28.86 18.16 -12.07
C THR A 182 -27.44 18.48 -12.57
N LEU A 183 -27.26 18.66 -13.87
CA LEU A 183 -25.98 19.02 -14.45
C LEU A 183 -25.47 20.37 -13.94
N LEU A 184 -26.32 21.38 -13.91
CA LEU A 184 -25.95 22.71 -13.39
C LEU A 184 -25.57 22.67 -11.92
N LEU A 185 -26.30 21.94 -11.10
CA LEU A 185 -25.96 21.73 -9.68
C LEU A 185 -24.64 20.97 -9.51
N SER A 186 -24.41 19.94 -10.33
CA SER A 186 -23.17 19.15 -10.32
C SER A 186 -21.97 20.01 -10.68
N VAL A 187 -22.05 20.75 -11.80
CA VAL A 187 -20.98 21.65 -12.24
C VAL A 187 -20.75 22.76 -11.21
N GLY A 188 -21.83 23.37 -10.70
CA GLY A 188 -21.73 24.39 -9.63
C GLY A 188 -21.05 23.86 -8.37
N SER A 189 -21.39 22.64 -7.95
CA SER A 189 -20.76 21.97 -6.80
C SER A 189 -19.27 21.68 -7.05
N ILE A 190 -18.92 21.19 -8.24
CA ILE A 190 -17.51 20.93 -8.61
C ILE A 190 -16.72 22.24 -8.67
N VAL A 191 -17.24 23.26 -9.32
CA VAL A 191 -16.59 24.57 -9.42
C VAL A 191 -16.40 25.19 -8.04
N LEU A 192 -17.40 25.12 -7.18
CA LEU A 192 -17.32 25.63 -5.81
C LEU A 192 -16.25 24.88 -4.99
N LEU A 193 -16.20 23.54 -5.10
CA LEU A 193 -15.16 22.74 -4.43
C LEU A 193 -13.75 23.10 -4.88
N VAL A 194 -13.55 23.23 -6.21
CA VAL A 194 -12.24 23.57 -6.78
C VAL A 194 -11.86 25.00 -6.42
N ALA A 195 -12.80 25.95 -6.48
CA ALA A 195 -12.60 27.34 -6.10
C ALA A 195 -12.22 27.48 -4.62
N LEU A 196 -12.98 26.83 -3.71
CA LEU A 196 -12.66 26.84 -2.28
C LEU A 196 -11.28 26.23 -2.02
N ARG A 197 -10.95 25.11 -2.67
CA ARG A 197 -9.62 24.50 -2.54
C ARG A 197 -8.50 25.43 -3.02
N ARG A 198 -8.73 26.24 -4.04
CA ARG A 198 -7.73 27.12 -4.66
C ARG A 198 -7.58 28.46 -3.94
N PHE A 199 -8.72 29.08 -3.59
CA PHE A 199 -8.75 30.46 -3.09
C PHE A 199 -8.99 30.57 -1.59
N ALA A 200 -9.63 29.57 -0.97
CA ALA A 200 -9.94 29.55 0.46
C ALA A 200 -9.59 28.19 1.11
N PRO A 201 -8.30 27.76 1.10
CA PRO A 201 -7.91 26.42 1.55
C PRO A 201 -8.14 26.16 3.06
N ARG A 202 -8.46 27.22 3.83
CA ARG A 202 -8.82 27.11 5.25
C ARG A 202 -10.31 26.77 5.46
N VAL A 203 -11.15 26.99 4.45
CA VAL A 203 -12.57 26.69 4.52
C VAL A 203 -12.79 25.22 4.21
N PRO A 204 -13.59 24.47 5.02
CA PRO A 204 -13.90 23.07 4.75
C PRO A 204 -14.83 22.94 3.55
N GLY A 205 -14.25 22.91 2.34
CA GLY A 205 -14.99 22.89 1.07
C GLY A 205 -16.13 21.86 1.02
N PRO A 206 -15.90 20.58 1.41
CA PRO A 206 -16.98 19.58 1.44
C PRO A 206 -18.19 20.01 2.27
N LEU A 207 -17.97 20.57 3.46
CA LEU A 207 -19.07 21.03 4.31
C LEU A 207 -19.85 22.19 3.68
N VAL A 208 -19.14 23.17 3.09
CA VAL A 208 -19.78 24.31 2.43
C VAL A 208 -20.63 23.86 1.25
N VAL A 209 -20.14 22.93 0.43
CA VAL A 209 -20.87 22.43 -0.74
C VAL A 209 -22.09 21.60 -0.34
N VAL A 210 -21.98 20.78 0.71
CA VAL A 210 -23.13 20.07 1.29
C VAL A 210 -24.18 21.03 1.81
N ALA A 211 -23.76 22.01 2.61
CA ALA A 211 -24.68 23.03 3.14
C ALA A 211 -25.34 23.83 2.03
N ALA A 212 -24.60 24.28 1.02
CA ALA A 212 -25.11 25.00 -0.14
C ALA A 212 -26.12 24.14 -0.93
N GLY A 213 -25.84 22.86 -1.15
CA GLY A 213 -26.74 21.93 -1.83
C GLY A 213 -28.06 21.74 -1.08
N ILE A 214 -28.00 21.53 0.25
CA ILE A 214 -29.19 21.41 1.11
C ILE A 214 -30.00 22.70 1.11
N LEU A 215 -29.36 23.85 1.33
CA LEU A 215 -30.02 25.15 1.34
C LEU A 215 -30.69 25.44 -0.01
N LEU A 216 -30.00 25.15 -1.10
CA LEU A 216 -30.56 25.36 -2.44
C LEU A 216 -31.85 24.56 -2.64
N VAL A 217 -31.88 23.30 -2.27
CA VAL A 217 -33.08 22.45 -2.38
C VAL A 217 -34.18 22.92 -1.42
N THR A 218 -33.82 23.25 -0.16
CA THR A 218 -34.79 23.66 0.86
C THR A 218 -35.50 24.97 0.49
N PHE A 219 -34.79 25.93 -0.13
CA PHE A 219 -35.32 27.25 -0.45
C PHE A 219 -35.76 27.42 -1.92
N THR A 220 -35.63 26.36 -2.75
CA THR A 220 -36.06 26.39 -4.14
C THR A 220 -36.92 25.16 -4.47
N ALA A 221 -37.80 25.26 -5.46
CA ALA A 221 -38.61 24.14 -5.94
C ALA A 221 -37.82 23.15 -6.84
N LEU A 222 -36.51 22.99 -6.65
CA LEU A 222 -35.69 22.11 -7.48
C LEU A 222 -36.00 20.62 -7.29
N SER A 223 -36.44 20.22 -6.10
CA SER A 223 -36.97 18.87 -5.84
C SER A 223 -38.17 18.54 -6.70
N ASP A 224 -39.06 19.51 -6.90
CA ASP A 224 -40.28 19.34 -7.69
C ASP A 224 -39.99 19.24 -9.19
N ASN A 225 -38.83 19.71 -9.61
CA ASN A 225 -38.32 19.65 -10.97
C ASN A 225 -37.48 18.38 -11.28
N GLY A 226 -37.65 17.30 -10.52
CA GLY A 226 -36.99 16.01 -10.81
C GLY A 226 -35.57 15.85 -10.28
N LEU A 227 -35.08 16.77 -9.42
CA LEU A 227 -33.79 16.61 -8.77
C LEU A 227 -33.86 15.50 -7.72
N ARG A 228 -32.99 14.50 -7.83
CA ARG A 228 -32.95 13.37 -6.90
C ARG A 228 -32.22 13.72 -5.61
N LEU A 229 -32.84 13.41 -4.49
CA LEU A 229 -32.23 13.47 -3.16
C LEU A 229 -31.62 12.09 -2.80
N ILE A 230 -30.78 12.07 -1.78
CA ILE A 230 -30.31 10.81 -1.19
C ILE A 230 -31.47 10.13 -0.45
N ASP A 231 -31.31 8.82 -0.22
CA ASP A 231 -32.27 8.08 0.59
C ASP A 231 -32.37 8.67 2.01
N PRO A 232 -33.56 8.58 2.66
CA PRO A 232 -33.73 9.07 4.00
C PRO A 232 -32.68 8.49 4.97
N VAL A 233 -31.97 9.38 5.66
CA VAL A 233 -30.95 9.00 6.65
C VAL A 233 -31.65 8.71 7.97
N PRO A 234 -31.63 7.46 8.47
CA PRO A 234 -32.24 7.14 9.75
C PRO A 234 -31.51 7.87 10.88
N THR A 235 -32.27 8.39 11.82
CA THR A 235 -31.73 9.01 13.03
C THR A 235 -31.27 7.95 14.01
N GLY A 236 -30.12 8.14 14.63
CA GLY A 236 -29.65 7.31 15.73
C GLY A 236 -28.22 6.76 15.54
N LEU A 237 -27.81 5.98 16.52
CA LEU A 237 -26.51 5.33 16.56
C LEU A 237 -26.52 3.98 15.84
N PRO A 238 -25.36 3.47 15.39
CA PRO A 238 -25.29 2.18 14.74
C PRO A 238 -25.75 1.06 15.69
N VAL A 239 -26.71 0.27 15.23
CA VAL A 239 -27.18 -0.91 15.96
C VAL A 239 -26.22 -2.06 15.69
N PRO A 240 -25.81 -2.82 16.72
CA PRO A 240 -24.96 -4.00 16.54
C PRO A 240 -25.60 -5.00 15.58
N MET A 241 -24.83 -5.48 14.61
CA MET A 241 -25.25 -6.44 13.59
C MET A 241 -24.30 -7.64 13.55
N LEU A 242 -24.86 -8.82 13.38
CA LEU A 242 -24.07 -10.06 13.26
C LEU A 242 -23.68 -10.34 11.81
N PRO A 243 -22.47 -10.87 11.58
CA PRO A 243 -22.00 -11.24 10.25
C PRO A 243 -22.78 -12.41 9.66
N GLN A 244 -22.79 -12.50 8.34
CA GLN A 244 -23.37 -13.58 7.55
C GLN A 244 -22.25 -14.52 7.09
N PHE A 245 -22.10 -15.65 7.77
CA PHE A 245 -20.92 -16.54 7.62
C PHE A 245 -20.90 -17.32 6.30
N ASP A 246 -22.02 -17.53 5.65
CA ASP A 246 -22.15 -18.18 4.33
C ASP A 246 -21.45 -17.38 3.21
N LEU A 247 -21.28 -16.07 3.37
CA LEU A 247 -20.60 -15.22 2.40
C LEU A 247 -19.08 -15.19 2.53
N ILE A 248 -18.48 -15.84 3.55
CA ILE A 248 -17.03 -15.79 3.81
C ILE A 248 -16.23 -16.19 2.58
N GLY A 249 -16.57 -17.32 1.92
CA GLY A 249 -15.84 -17.82 0.76
C GLY A 249 -15.85 -16.86 -0.42
N ALA A 250 -17.00 -16.25 -0.69
CA ALA A 250 -17.16 -15.28 -1.78
C ALA A 250 -16.46 -13.94 -1.50
N LEU A 251 -16.45 -13.49 -0.24
CA LEU A 251 -15.89 -12.20 0.17
C LEU A 251 -14.39 -12.26 0.47
N LEU A 252 -13.82 -13.44 0.73
CA LEU A 252 -12.43 -13.61 1.19
C LEU A 252 -11.38 -13.03 0.23
N PRO A 253 -11.46 -13.22 -1.11
CA PRO A 253 -10.48 -12.61 -2.02
C PRO A 253 -10.47 -11.08 -1.96
N GLY A 254 -11.67 -10.47 -1.90
CA GLY A 254 -11.81 -9.03 -1.74
C GLY A 254 -11.33 -8.53 -0.38
N ALA A 255 -11.63 -9.28 0.70
CA ALA A 255 -11.17 -8.96 2.05
C ALA A 255 -9.63 -8.95 2.14
N LEU A 256 -8.94 -9.88 1.47
CA LEU A 256 -7.48 -9.89 1.38
C LEU A 256 -6.94 -8.63 0.68
N ALA A 257 -7.52 -8.26 -0.47
CA ALA A 257 -7.12 -7.06 -1.20
C ALA A 257 -7.36 -5.79 -0.37
N ILE A 258 -8.52 -5.68 0.29
CA ILE A 258 -8.85 -4.56 1.18
C ILE A 258 -7.89 -4.51 2.37
N ALA A 259 -7.58 -5.64 3.01
CA ALA A 259 -6.66 -5.70 4.14
C ALA A 259 -5.26 -5.18 3.77
N VAL A 260 -4.72 -5.61 2.62
CA VAL A 260 -3.43 -5.14 2.13
C VAL A 260 -3.46 -3.63 1.89
N MET A 261 -4.48 -3.12 1.20
CA MET A 261 -4.60 -1.69 0.90
C MET A 261 -4.84 -0.84 2.15
N ALA A 262 -5.71 -1.28 3.05
CA ALA A 262 -5.97 -0.58 4.31
C ALA A 262 -4.71 -0.46 5.17
N PHE A 263 -3.88 -1.51 5.21
CA PHE A 263 -2.60 -1.46 5.91
C PHE A 263 -1.61 -0.50 5.24
N LEU A 264 -1.43 -0.62 3.90
CA LEU A 264 -0.52 0.24 3.15
C LEU A 264 -0.87 1.72 3.28
N GLU A 265 -2.15 2.05 3.15
CA GLU A 265 -2.63 3.42 3.33
C GLU A 265 -2.39 3.89 4.76
N SER A 266 -2.80 3.12 5.77
CA SER A 266 -2.63 3.48 7.17
C SER A 266 -1.16 3.66 7.56
N ALA A 267 -0.29 2.74 7.17
CA ALA A 267 1.14 2.83 7.45
C ALA A 267 1.80 4.02 6.74
N SER A 268 1.41 4.30 5.50
CA SER A 268 1.92 5.44 4.72
C SER A 268 1.46 6.77 5.32
N VAL A 269 0.18 6.88 5.70
CA VAL A 269 -0.39 8.07 6.33
C VAL A 269 0.29 8.33 7.67
N ALA A 270 0.36 7.31 8.54
CA ALA A 270 0.95 7.44 9.86
C ALA A 270 2.40 7.95 9.82
N ARG A 271 3.18 7.50 8.83
CA ARG A 271 4.57 7.97 8.61
C ARG A 271 4.60 9.37 7.98
N GLY A 272 3.75 9.61 6.99
CA GLY A 272 3.73 10.87 6.22
C GLY A 272 3.32 12.10 7.02
N ILE A 273 2.47 11.92 8.05
CA ILE A 273 2.01 13.01 8.94
C ILE A 273 2.82 13.13 10.22
N ARG A 274 3.80 12.25 10.44
CA ARG A 274 4.63 12.28 11.64
C ARG A 274 5.49 13.54 11.66
N VAL A 275 5.52 14.23 12.79
CA VAL A 275 6.38 15.41 13.02
C VAL A 275 7.54 15.07 13.96
N ALA A 276 8.55 15.94 14.00
CA ALA A 276 9.67 15.80 14.94
C ALA A 276 9.15 15.77 16.39
N GLY A 277 9.60 14.78 17.17
CA GLY A 277 9.15 14.54 18.55
C GLY A 277 7.97 13.57 18.70
N ASP A 278 7.33 13.14 17.61
CA ASP A 278 6.33 12.08 17.69
C ASP A 278 6.99 10.70 17.82
N PRO A 279 6.32 9.74 18.47
CA PRO A 279 6.78 8.35 18.54
C PRO A 279 7.03 7.76 17.16
N GLN A 280 8.00 6.82 17.07
CA GLN A 280 8.23 6.07 15.85
C GLN A 280 7.02 5.19 15.52
N ILE A 281 6.58 5.23 14.26
CA ILE A 281 5.49 4.39 13.78
C ILE A 281 6.01 2.96 13.61
N ARG A 282 5.36 2.03 14.27
CA ARG A 282 5.67 0.59 14.19
C ARG A 282 4.60 -0.10 13.36
N SER A 283 4.95 -0.60 12.18
CA SER A 283 4.02 -1.20 11.22
C SER A 283 3.19 -2.33 11.81
N ASN A 284 3.81 -3.20 12.60
CA ASN A 284 3.09 -4.27 13.30
C ASN A 284 2.06 -3.75 14.31
N ARG A 285 2.25 -2.52 14.83
CA ARG A 285 1.25 -1.90 15.70
C ARG A 285 0.10 -1.34 14.89
N GLU A 286 0.39 -0.70 13.77
CA GLU A 286 -0.64 -0.17 12.87
C GLU A 286 -1.49 -1.29 12.27
N LEU A 287 -0.90 -2.46 11.94
CA LEU A 287 -1.64 -3.68 11.57
C LEU A 287 -2.66 -4.05 12.64
N LEU A 288 -2.22 -4.13 13.90
CA LEU A 288 -3.12 -4.47 15.01
C LEU A 288 -4.20 -3.40 15.19
N ALA A 289 -3.81 -2.12 15.18
CA ALA A 289 -4.72 -1.02 15.40
C ALA A 289 -5.81 -0.97 14.31
N THR A 290 -5.42 -1.03 13.03
CA THR A 290 -6.36 -1.03 11.91
C THR A 290 -7.22 -2.31 11.90
N GLY A 291 -6.62 -3.47 12.24
CA GLY A 291 -7.33 -4.74 12.34
C GLY A 291 -8.38 -4.76 13.43
N VAL A 292 -8.03 -4.33 14.65
CA VAL A 292 -8.99 -4.23 15.78
C VAL A 292 -10.07 -3.19 15.47
N THR A 293 -9.70 -2.07 14.85
CA THR A 293 -10.65 -1.02 14.45
C THR A 293 -11.67 -1.56 13.45
N SER A 294 -11.22 -2.31 12.44
CA SER A 294 -12.13 -2.95 11.47
C SER A 294 -12.97 -4.05 12.13
N ALA A 295 -12.38 -4.91 12.95
CA ALA A 295 -13.10 -6.01 13.58
C ALA A 295 -14.20 -5.54 14.53
N ILE A 296 -13.95 -4.49 15.32
CA ILE A 296 -14.99 -3.91 16.20
C ILE A 296 -15.97 -3.10 15.37
N GLY A 297 -15.50 -2.29 14.41
CA GLY A 297 -16.35 -1.48 13.54
C GLY A 297 -17.31 -2.32 12.71
N ALA A 298 -16.94 -3.55 12.35
CA ALA A 298 -17.80 -4.49 11.62
C ALA A 298 -19.16 -4.69 12.30
N PHE A 299 -19.17 -4.91 13.60
CA PHE A 299 -20.42 -5.11 14.35
C PHE A 299 -21.31 -3.87 14.42
N PHE A 300 -20.78 -2.71 14.06
CA PHE A 300 -21.48 -1.43 14.08
C PHE A 300 -21.65 -0.85 12.66
N GLN A 301 -21.78 -1.69 11.67
CA GLN A 301 -22.08 -1.34 10.29
C GLN A 301 -21.05 -0.35 9.68
N SER A 302 -19.79 -0.44 10.10
CA SER A 302 -18.73 0.41 9.56
C SER A 302 -18.08 -0.22 8.33
N LEU A 303 -17.68 0.61 7.38
CA LEU A 303 -16.76 0.22 6.31
C LEU A 303 -15.41 -0.23 6.90
N PRO A 304 -14.63 -1.06 6.17
CA PRO A 304 -13.27 -1.40 6.58
C PRO A 304 -12.46 -0.14 6.84
N ALA A 305 -11.75 -0.12 7.97
CA ALA A 305 -11.04 1.05 8.45
C ALA A 305 -9.68 1.22 7.77
N ALA A 306 -9.34 2.45 7.41
CA ALA A 306 -8.02 2.85 6.93
C ALA A 306 -7.71 4.29 7.33
N GLY A 307 -6.41 4.61 7.41
CA GLY A 307 -5.95 5.98 7.62
C GLY A 307 -6.09 6.82 6.34
N GLY A 308 -6.85 7.90 6.40
CA GLY A 308 -7.02 8.80 5.25
C GLY A 308 -6.02 9.96 5.26
N PHE A 309 -5.32 10.18 4.13
CA PHE A 309 -4.36 11.27 4.01
C PHE A 309 -5.00 12.65 4.18
N SER A 310 -6.11 12.90 3.48
CA SER A 310 -6.79 14.20 3.47
C SER A 310 -7.21 14.64 4.88
N GLN A 311 -7.94 13.78 5.56
CA GLN A 311 -8.46 14.02 6.89
C GLN A 311 -7.36 14.12 7.96
N SER A 312 -6.35 13.25 7.87
CA SER A 312 -5.20 13.28 8.77
C SER A 312 -4.35 14.55 8.59
N ALA A 313 -4.19 15.01 7.33
CA ALA A 313 -3.51 16.26 7.04
C ALA A 313 -4.28 17.48 7.58
N VAL A 314 -5.62 17.48 7.54
CA VAL A 314 -6.44 18.54 8.17
C VAL A 314 -6.23 18.51 9.67
N ASN A 315 -6.31 17.35 10.30
CA ASN A 315 -6.11 17.16 11.73
C ASN A 315 -4.73 17.67 12.19
N GLN A 316 -3.67 17.30 11.45
CA GLN A 316 -2.31 17.74 11.70
C GLN A 316 -2.15 19.27 11.53
N ARG A 317 -2.64 19.84 10.42
CA ARG A 317 -2.54 21.28 10.14
C ARG A 317 -3.32 22.12 11.13
N ALA A 318 -4.43 21.63 11.65
CA ALA A 318 -5.22 22.28 12.70
C ALA A 318 -4.57 22.16 14.08
N GLY A 319 -3.45 21.46 14.20
CA GLY A 319 -2.62 21.42 15.40
C GLY A 319 -2.93 20.27 16.36
N ALA A 320 -3.55 19.19 15.91
CA ALA A 320 -3.79 18.00 16.75
C ALA A 320 -2.53 17.54 17.47
N LYS A 321 -2.63 17.33 18.77
CA LYS A 321 -1.54 16.87 19.66
C LYS A 321 -1.74 15.43 20.10
N SER A 322 -2.97 14.92 20.04
CA SER A 322 -3.32 13.57 20.45
C SER A 322 -4.58 13.06 19.72
N GLN A 323 -4.92 11.80 19.97
CA GLN A 323 -6.17 11.19 19.46
C GLN A 323 -7.44 11.74 20.12
N VAL A 324 -7.35 12.67 21.08
CA VAL A 324 -8.52 13.43 21.55
C VAL A 324 -9.19 14.16 20.38
N ALA A 325 -8.41 14.66 19.41
CA ALA A 325 -8.98 15.25 18.20
C ALA A 325 -9.91 14.27 17.46
N SER A 326 -9.52 13.00 17.29
CA SER A 326 -10.39 11.97 16.69
C SER A 326 -11.64 11.66 17.54
N LEU A 327 -11.53 11.70 18.85
CA LEU A 327 -12.68 11.56 19.74
C LEU A 327 -13.66 12.74 19.61
N VAL A 328 -13.16 13.96 19.44
CA VAL A 328 -14.01 15.14 19.15
C VAL A 328 -14.71 14.97 17.80
N THR A 329 -13.98 14.50 16.78
CA THR A 329 -14.59 14.19 15.46
C THR A 329 -15.68 13.12 15.60
N ALA A 330 -15.44 12.06 16.36
CA ALA A 330 -16.46 11.01 16.62
C ALA A 330 -17.68 11.57 17.35
N GLY A 331 -17.47 12.44 18.35
CA GLY A 331 -18.56 13.14 19.05
C GLY A 331 -19.37 14.04 18.10
N LEU A 332 -18.72 14.74 17.18
CA LEU A 332 -19.41 15.50 16.14
C LEU A 332 -20.21 14.59 15.20
N ALA A 333 -19.66 13.43 14.80
CA ALA A 333 -20.39 12.46 13.97
C ALA A 333 -21.61 11.88 14.69
N VAL A 334 -21.53 11.62 15.99
CA VAL A 334 -22.70 11.25 16.84
C VAL A 334 -23.75 12.35 16.83
N LEU A 335 -23.33 13.60 17.03
CA LEU A 335 -24.26 14.74 17.02
C LEU A 335 -24.96 14.87 15.66
N VAL A 336 -24.20 14.71 14.56
CA VAL A 336 -24.76 14.72 13.21
C VAL A 336 -25.74 13.55 13.00
N ALA A 337 -25.40 12.34 13.41
CA ALA A 337 -26.25 11.15 13.25
C ALA A 337 -27.57 11.24 14.04
N VAL A 338 -27.53 11.88 15.23
CA VAL A 338 -28.71 11.96 16.09
C VAL A 338 -29.57 13.18 15.77
N LEU A 339 -28.98 14.35 15.53
CA LEU A 339 -29.71 15.61 15.40
C LEU A 339 -29.88 16.10 13.96
N LEU A 340 -28.89 15.86 13.08
CA LEU A 340 -28.84 16.44 11.74
C LEU A 340 -29.21 15.43 10.63
N ALA A 341 -29.48 14.17 10.95
CA ALA A 341 -29.87 13.17 9.96
C ALA A 341 -31.08 13.58 9.09
N PRO A 342 -32.17 14.17 9.63
CA PRO A 342 -33.28 14.67 8.80
C PRO A 342 -32.84 15.78 7.82
N VAL A 343 -31.93 16.66 8.23
CA VAL A 343 -31.42 17.73 7.40
C VAL A 343 -30.55 17.15 6.28
N LEU A 344 -29.75 16.14 6.59
CA LEU A 344 -28.93 15.44 5.59
C LEU A 344 -29.79 14.73 4.54
N SER A 345 -30.98 14.26 4.86
CA SER A 345 -31.92 13.63 3.90
C SER A 345 -32.33 14.59 2.77
N GLN A 346 -32.14 15.90 2.93
CA GLN A 346 -32.37 16.91 1.88
C GLN A 346 -31.14 17.09 0.95
N LEU A 347 -30.09 16.29 1.11
CA LEU A 347 -28.87 16.42 0.30
C LEU A 347 -29.12 15.89 -1.13
N PRO A 348 -28.85 16.70 -2.18
CA PRO A 348 -28.96 16.22 -3.56
C PRO A 348 -27.91 15.13 -3.88
N GLN A 349 -28.34 14.09 -4.59
CA GLN A 349 -27.42 13.06 -5.09
C GLN A 349 -26.29 13.65 -5.96
N ALA A 350 -26.63 14.67 -6.76
CA ALA A 350 -25.70 15.40 -7.61
C ALA A 350 -24.57 16.07 -6.82
N THR A 351 -24.91 16.70 -5.69
CA THR A 351 -23.90 17.32 -4.79
C THR A 351 -22.98 16.27 -4.19
N LEU A 352 -23.54 15.13 -3.75
CA LEU A 352 -22.75 14.04 -3.20
C LEU A 352 -21.86 13.40 -4.28
N ALA A 353 -22.39 13.18 -5.49
CA ALA A 353 -21.61 12.69 -6.62
C ALA A 353 -20.48 13.65 -7.03
N ALA A 354 -20.70 14.96 -6.95
CA ALA A 354 -19.66 15.97 -7.19
C ALA A 354 -18.51 15.90 -6.15
N LEU A 355 -18.86 15.71 -4.86
CA LEU A 355 -17.86 15.48 -3.79
C LEU A 355 -17.01 14.25 -4.07
N VAL A 356 -17.68 13.14 -4.42
CA VAL A 356 -17.00 11.88 -4.76
C VAL A 356 -16.10 12.07 -5.97
N PHE A 357 -16.64 12.65 -7.05
CA PHE A 357 -15.90 12.86 -8.30
C PHE A 357 -14.61 13.66 -8.09
N VAL A 358 -14.70 14.81 -7.40
CA VAL A 358 -13.53 15.66 -7.11
C VAL A 358 -12.53 14.92 -6.20
N ALA A 359 -13.00 14.18 -5.20
CA ALA A 359 -12.13 13.40 -4.33
C ALA A 359 -11.38 12.32 -5.10
N VAL A 360 -12.08 11.60 -5.97
CA VAL A 360 -11.54 10.45 -6.72
C VAL A 360 -10.62 10.90 -7.87
N VAL A 361 -10.97 11.96 -8.60
CA VAL A 361 -10.06 12.56 -9.59
C VAL A 361 -8.74 12.98 -8.93
N GLY A 362 -8.80 13.44 -7.67
CA GLY A 362 -7.61 13.73 -6.86
C GLY A 362 -6.75 12.50 -6.50
N LEU A 363 -7.27 11.27 -6.62
CA LEU A 363 -6.49 10.03 -6.45
C LEU A 363 -5.68 9.65 -7.69
N ILE A 364 -6.10 10.10 -8.87
CA ILE A 364 -5.40 9.82 -10.13
C ILE A 364 -4.07 10.56 -10.10
N ASP A 365 -3.01 9.85 -9.72
CA ASP A 365 -1.66 10.41 -9.56
C ASP A 365 -0.94 10.49 -10.91
N ILE A 366 -1.37 11.45 -11.75
CA ILE A 366 -0.72 11.72 -13.04
C ILE A 366 0.72 12.17 -12.84
N GLN A 367 1.00 12.93 -11.78
CA GLN A 367 2.36 13.40 -11.49
C GLN A 367 3.26 12.23 -11.10
N GLY A 368 2.75 11.27 -10.34
CA GLY A 368 3.42 10.01 -10.04
C GLY A 368 3.74 9.21 -11.29
N LEU A 369 2.81 9.06 -12.22
CA LEU A 369 3.05 8.40 -13.52
C LEU A 369 4.12 9.11 -14.35
N VAL A 370 4.06 10.43 -14.48
CA VAL A 370 5.07 11.22 -15.21
C VAL A 370 6.43 11.11 -14.54
N ARG A 371 6.49 11.11 -13.21
CA ARG A 371 7.72 10.92 -12.46
C ARG A 371 8.33 9.54 -12.72
N LEU A 372 7.51 8.47 -12.67
CA LEU A 372 7.96 7.11 -12.97
C LEU A 372 8.50 7.01 -14.40
N TRP A 373 7.82 7.60 -15.38
CA TRP A 373 8.29 7.63 -16.77
C TRP A 373 9.67 8.26 -16.92
N ARG A 374 9.95 9.33 -16.17
CA ARG A 374 11.23 10.05 -16.22
C ARG A 374 12.36 9.33 -15.49
N ILE A 375 12.05 8.60 -14.39
CA ILE A 375 13.06 7.98 -13.52
C ILE A 375 13.31 6.53 -13.91
N SER A 376 12.26 5.73 -14.09
CA SER A 376 12.35 4.29 -14.34
C SER A 376 11.22 3.83 -15.27
N ARG A 377 11.58 3.56 -16.53
CA ARG A 377 10.62 3.06 -17.50
C ARG A 377 10.02 1.70 -17.10
N ALA A 378 10.79 0.86 -16.41
CA ALA A 378 10.31 -0.43 -15.93
C ALA A 378 9.17 -0.24 -14.90
N GLU A 379 9.37 0.66 -13.93
CA GLU A 379 8.35 0.96 -12.93
C GLU A 379 7.12 1.65 -13.54
N PHE A 380 7.31 2.52 -14.53
CA PHE A 380 6.20 3.10 -15.28
C PHE A 380 5.34 2.03 -15.93
N TRP A 381 5.95 1.05 -16.61
CA TRP A 381 5.19 -0.02 -17.26
C TRP A 381 4.47 -0.92 -16.27
N ILE A 382 5.03 -1.15 -15.09
CA ILE A 382 4.34 -1.85 -13.99
C ILE A 382 3.09 -1.06 -13.58
N ALA A 383 3.22 0.26 -13.35
CA ALA A 383 2.09 1.11 -12.99
C ALA A 383 1.03 1.13 -14.09
N ALA A 384 1.43 1.32 -15.35
CA ALA A 384 0.53 1.36 -16.50
C ALA A 384 -0.22 0.03 -16.70
N LEU A 385 0.50 -1.08 -16.63
CA LEU A 385 -0.10 -2.42 -16.79
C LEU A 385 -1.05 -2.74 -15.63
N THR A 386 -0.68 -2.39 -14.40
CA THR A 386 -1.55 -2.53 -13.22
C THR A 386 -2.83 -1.69 -13.38
N ALA A 387 -2.72 -0.45 -13.88
CA ALA A 387 -3.86 0.41 -14.15
C ALA A 387 -4.78 -0.18 -15.24
N VAL A 388 -4.22 -0.68 -16.35
CA VAL A 388 -4.97 -1.31 -17.44
C VAL A 388 -5.69 -2.56 -16.96
N ILE A 389 -5.02 -3.43 -16.19
CA ILE A 389 -5.66 -4.61 -15.58
C ILE A 389 -6.81 -4.19 -14.66
N GLY A 390 -6.59 -3.11 -13.87
CA GLY A 390 -7.64 -2.56 -13.00
C GLY A 390 -8.88 -2.09 -13.75
N LEU A 391 -8.69 -1.48 -14.91
CA LEU A 391 -9.79 -1.04 -15.78
C LEU A 391 -10.48 -2.21 -16.50
N ALA A 392 -9.71 -3.20 -16.99
CA ALA A 392 -10.22 -4.29 -17.82
C ALA A 392 -10.83 -5.43 -17.01
N ALA A 393 -10.14 -5.88 -15.95
CA ALA A 393 -10.48 -7.08 -15.18
C ALA A 393 -10.93 -6.75 -13.73
N GLY A 394 -10.90 -5.48 -13.36
CA GLY A 394 -11.24 -5.03 -12.03
C GLY A 394 -10.05 -4.98 -11.08
N LEU A 395 -10.31 -4.52 -9.87
CA LEU A 395 -9.26 -4.10 -8.94
C LEU A 395 -8.55 -5.28 -8.26
N ILE A 396 -9.26 -6.37 -7.97
CA ILE A 396 -8.64 -7.56 -7.33
C ILE A 396 -7.55 -8.18 -8.22
N PRO A 397 -7.80 -8.44 -9.53
CA PRO A 397 -6.75 -8.85 -10.46
C PRO A 397 -5.61 -7.82 -10.59
N ALA A 398 -5.91 -6.52 -10.54
CA ALA A 398 -4.89 -5.48 -10.60
C ALA A 398 -3.94 -5.51 -9.40
N VAL A 399 -4.47 -5.67 -8.19
CA VAL A 399 -3.66 -5.81 -6.96
C VAL A 399 -2.79 -7.06 -7.05
N ALA A 400 -3.37 -8.20 -7.44
CA ALA A 400 -2.64 -9.45 -7.57
C ALA A 400 -1.51 -9.35 -8.63
N ALA A 401 -1.83 -8.79 -9.80
CA ALA A 401 -0.84 -8.56 -10.87
C ALA A 401 0.27 -7.60 -10.43
N GLY A 402 -0.08 -6.48 -9.76
CA GLY A 402 0.89 -5.52 -9.27
C GLY A 402 1.86 -6.11 -8.24
N VAL A 403 1.36 -6.94 -7.31
CA VAL A 403 2.21 -7.67 -6.36
C VAL A 403 3.11 -8.66 -7.11
N LEU A 404 2.56 -9.41 -8.07
CA LEU A 404 3.35 -10.34 -8.88
C LEU A 404 4.44 -9.62 -9.67
N PHE A 405 4.13 -8.51 -10.34
CA PHE A 405 5.13 -7.72 -11.09
C PHE A 405 6.20 -7.16 -10.18
N THR A 406 5.85 -6.69 -8.99
CA THR A 406 6.82 -6.23 -7.99
C THR A 406 7.76 -7.37 -7.61
N LEU A 407 7.21 -8.55 -7.33
CA LEU A 407 8.00 -9.73 -6.96
C LEU A 407 8.95 -10.16 -8.09
N LEU A 408 8.44 -10.21 -9.33
CA LEU A 408 9.25 -10.53 -10.51
C LEU A 408 10.38 -9.53 -10.74
N LEU A 409 10.11 -8.22 -10.51
CA LEU A 409 11.14 -7.19 -10.65
C LEU A 409 12.22 -7.34 -9.57
N VAL A 410 11.83 -7.59 -8.33
CA VAL A 410 12.77 -7.84 -7.21
C VAL A 410 13.61 -9.09 -7.48
N LEU A 411 12.97 -10.18 -7.90
CA LEU A 411 13.68 -11.42 -8.26
C LEU A 411 14.66 -11.19 -9.42
N ARG A 412 14.25 -10.46 -10.46
CA ARG A 412 15.12 -10.11 -11.58
C ARG A 412 16.32 -9.29 -11.14
N GLU A 413 16.14 -8.33 -10.22
CA GLU A 413 17.22 -7.50 -9.70
C GLU A 413 18.18 -8.31 -8.82
N LEU A 414 17.64 -9.21 -7.98
CA LEU A 414 18.44 -10.12 -7.15
C LEU A 414 19.25 -11.13 -8.00
N ASN A 415 18.73 -11.53 -9.16
CA ASN A 415 19.37 -12.51 -10.04
C ASN A 415 20.48 -11.89 -10.91
N ARG A 416 20.67 -10.57 -10.93
CA ARG A 416 21.75 -9.94 -11.69
C ARG A 416 23.09 -10.21 -11.03
N PRO A 417 24.05 -10.81 -11.75
CA PRO A 417 25.41 -10.95 -11.23
C PRO A 417 26.04 -9.57 -11.05
N ARG A 418 26.64 -9.35 -9.90
CA ARG A 418 27.38 -8.12 -9.60
C ARG A 418 28.76 -8.52 -9.11
N ILE A 419 29.74 -8.47 -10.03
CA ILE A 419 31.14 -8.73 -9.76
C ILE A 419 31.96 -7.57 -10.29
N ALA A 420 33.00 -7.20 -9.55
CA ALA A 420 34.11 -6.37 -10.07
C ALA A 420 35.31 -7.26 -10.34
N VAL A 421 35.88 -7.10 -11.53
CA VAL A 421 37.02 -7.91 -11.98
C VAL A 421 38.21 -6.99 -12.15
N THR A 422 39.35 -7.36 -11.55
CA THR A 422 40.61 -6.63 -11.69
C THR A 422 41.75 -7.61 -11.92
N GLU A 423 42.72 -7.22 -12.74
CA GLU A 423 43.97 -7.97 -12.97
C GLU A 423 45.14 -7.18 -12.37
N PRO A 424 45.43 -7.35 -11.07
CA PRO A 424 46.49 -6.62 -10.40
C PRO A 424 47.88 -7.05 -10.85
N ARG A 425 48.00 -8.24 -11.47
CA ARG A 425 49.25 -8.80 -12.05
C ARG A 425 48.89 -9.69 -13.23
N PRO A 426 49.79 -9.81 -14.23
CA PRO A 426 49.57 -10.68 -15.38
C PRO A 426 49.26 -12.12 -14.94
N GLY A 427 48.13 -12.65 -15.41
CA GLY A 427 47.69 -14.00 -15.12
C GLY A 427 47.05 -14.22 -13.73
N VAL A 428 46.78 -13.17 -12.96
CA VAL A 428 46.08 -13.24 -11.68
C VAL A 428 44.84 -12.36 -11.73
N LEU A 429 43.66 -12.97 -11.67
CA LEU A 429 42.39 -12.29 -11.69
C LEU A 429 41.79 -12.22 -10.29
N VAL A 430 41.48 -11.01 -9.83
CA VAL A 430 40.71 -10.83 -8.58
C VAL A 430 39.29 -10.51 -8.92
N VAL A 431 38.37 -11.37 -8.45
CA VAL A 431 36.94 -11.23 -8.61
C VAL A 431 36.34 -10.85 -7.26
N VAL A 432 35.89 -9.62 -7.14
CA VAL A 432 35.21 -9.11 -5.94
C VAL A 432 33.70 -9.26 -6.11
N LEU A 433 33.07 -9.95 -5.19
CA LEU A 433 31.62 -10.02 -5.14
C LEU A 433 31.06 -8.68 -4.66
N GLU A 434 30.24 -8.00 -5.46
CA GLU A 434 29.58 -6.74 -5.08
C GLU A 434 28.18 -6.97 -4.46
N SER A 435 27.67 -8.19 -4.50
CA SER A 435 26.42 -8.58 -3.85
C SER A 435 26.55 -9.97 -3.19
N PRO A 436 25.84 -10.22 -2.08
CA PRO A 436 25.79 -11.54 -1.48
C PRO A 436 25.29 -12.60 -2.47
N LEU A 437 25.83 -13.81 -2.39
CA LEU A 437 25.37 -14.94 -3.19
C LEU A 437 24.17 -15.62 -2.52
N TYR A 438 23.16 -15.87 -3.33
CA TYR A 438 21.96 -16.64 -3.00
C TYR A 438 21.75 -17.72 -4.06
N THR A 439 20.90 -18.68 -3.75
CA THR A 439 20.49 -19.71 -4.72
C THR A 439 20.00 -19.13 -6.06
N ALA A 440 19.43 -17.92 -6.04
CA ALA A 440 18.86 -17.29 -7.23
C ALA A 440 19.92 -16.61 -8.13
N ASN A 441 21.07 -16.14 -7.59
CA ASN A 441 22.07 -15.40 -8.36
C ASN A 441 23.41 -16.13 -8.52
N VAL A 442 23.65 -17.22 -7.77
CA VAL A 442 24.95 -17.90 -7.78
C VAL A 442 25.32 -18.42 -9.17
N LEU A 443 24.39 -19.05 -9.89
CA LEU A 443 24.63 -19.56 -11.25
C LEU A 443 24.97 -18.44 -12.23
N GLY A 444 24.27 -17.31 -12.17
CA GLY A 444 24.60 -16.15 -13.00
C GLY A 444 25.96 -15.55 -12.65
N THR A 445 26.32 -15.55 -11.36
CA THR A 445 27.60 -15.03 -10.89
C THR A 445 28.76 -15.94 -11.30
N THR A 446 28.62 -17.27 -11.17
CA THR A 446 29.67 -18.23 -11.63
C THR A 446 29.84 -18.17 -13.14
N ALA A 447 28.75 -18.04 -13.92
CA ALA A 447 28.85 -17.84 -15.37
C ALA A 447 29.59 -16.53 -15.74
N ALA A 448 29.37 -15.44 -15.00
CA ALA A 448 30.10 -14.18 -15.21
C ALA A 448 31.59 -14.31 -14.87
N VAL A 449 31.94 -15.09 -13.82
CA VAL A 449 33.35 -15.40 -13.49
C VAL A 449 33.98 -16.21 -14.61
N GLN A 450 33.32 -17.24 -15.14
CA GLN A 450 33.78 -18.05 -16.25
C GLN A 450 34.02 -17.22 -17.53
N GLU A 451 33.09 -16.30 -17.84
CA GLU A 451 33.24 -15.37 -18.95
C GLU A 451 34.47 -14.47 -18.79
N ALA A 452 34.72 -13.96 -17.58
CA ALA A 452 35.89 -13.15 -17.28
C ALA A 452 37.17 -13.99 -17.42
N VAL A 453 37.20 -15.22 -16.93
CA VAL A 453 38.30 -16.17 -17.08
C VAL A 453 38.57 -16.50 -18.55
N GLY A 454 37.54 -16.73 -19.35
CA GLY A 454 37.66 -16.99 -20.80
C GLY A 454 38.27 -15.81 -21.57
N ARG A 455 37.99 -14.59 -21.12
CA ARG A 455 38.48 -13.35 -21.72
C ARG A 455 39.96 -13.08 -21.37
N GLU A 456 40.27 -13.14 -20.08
CA GLU A 456 41.58 -12.73 -19.54
C GLU A 456 42.59 -13.89 -19.47
N ARG A 457 42.11 -15.15 -19.52
CA ARG A 457 42.92 -16.40 -19.45
C ARG A 457 43.92 -16.42 -18.28
N PRO A 458 43.48 -16.16 -17.06
CA PRO A 458 44.35 -16.14 -15.89
C PRO A 458 44.82 -17.56 -15.53
N ARG A 459 45.97 -17.68 -14.83
CA ARG A 459 46.39 -18.92 -14.16
C ARG A 459 45.78 -19.09 -12.77
N VAL A 460 45.40 -17.97 -12.12
CA VAL A 460 44.82 -17.93 -10.79
C VAL A 460 43.64 -16.96 -10.75
N VAL A 461 42.54 -17.40 -10.15
CA VAL A 461 41.39 -16.58 -9.82
C VAL A 461 41.27 -16.49 -8.31
N ILE A 462 41.31 -15.28 -7.77
CA ILE A 462 41.06 -15.00 -6.34
C ILE A 462 39.64 -14.47 -6.21
N LEU A 463 38.77 -15.26 -5.60
CA LEU A 463 37.39 -14.85 -5.30
C LEU A 463 37.34 -14.17 -3.93
N ASP A 464 37.11 -12.85 -3.92
CA ASP A 464 36.89 -12.11 -2.68
C ASP A 464 35.41 -12.29 -2.22
N ALA A 465 35.27 -13.12 -1.20
CA ALA A 465 33.97 -13.48 -0.59
C ALA A 465 33.65 -12.65 0.65
N SER A 466 34.28 -11.52 0.89
CA SER A 466 34.15 -10.71 2.13
C SER A 466 32.73 -10.21 2.40
N ILE A 467 31.90 -10.10 1.37
CA ILE A 467 30.49 -9.70 1.49
C ILE A 467 29.57 -10.88 1.82
N LEU A 468 30.05 -12.11 1.79
CA LEU A 468 29.23 -13.33 1.95
C LEU A 468 28.92 -13.63 3.43
N GLN A 469 28.14 -12.79 4.08
CA GLN A 469 27.80 -12.92 5.51
C GLN A 469 27.05 -14.22 5.86
N ILE A 470 26.19 -14.67 4.95
CA ILE A 470 25.37 -15.88 5.05
C ILE A 470 25.48 -16.64 3.73
N THR A 471 25.56 -17.94 3.78
CA THR A 471 25.59 -18.80 2.59
C THR A 471 24.63 -19.98 2.74
N SER A 472 24.38 -20.72 1.68
CA SER A 472 23.58 -21.95 1.64
C SER A 472 24.37 -23.09 1.03
N VAL A 473 23.92 -24.31 1.25
CA VAL A 473 24.53 -25.51 0.65
C VAL A 473 24.59 -25.37 -0.87
N THR A 474 23.51 -24.94 -1.50
CA THR A 474 23.46 -24.71 -2.97
C THR A 474 24.55 -23.75 -3.46
N VAL A 475 24.80 -22.65 -2.73
CA VAL A 475 25.88 -21.70 -3.09
C VAL A 475 27.25 -22.36 -2.99
N LEU A 476 27.50 -23.13 -1.93
CA LEU A 476 28.79 -23.81 -1.75
C LEU A 476 29.01 -24.92 -2.78
N ASP A 477 27.97 -25.69 -3.12
CA ASP A 477 28.05 -26.72 -4.15
C ASP A 477 28.33 -26.08 -5.53
N THR A 478 27.65 -24.98 -5.87
CA THR A 478 27.89 -24.26 -7.14
C THR A 478 29.29 -23.66 -7.21
N LEU A 479 29.85 -23.19 -6.09
CA LEU A 479 31.27 -22.73 -6.05
C LEU A 479 32.25 -23.91 -6.15
N ALA A 480 31.89 -25.07 -5.63
CA ALA A 480 32.69 -26.29 -5.80
C ALA A 480 32.72 -26.75 -7.27
N ASP A 481 31.54 -26.68 -7.94
CA ASP A 481 31.46 -26.97 -9.39
C ASP A 481 32.31 -25.97 -10.20
N LEU A 482 32.26 -24.68 -9.87
CA LEU A 482 33.10 -23.66 -10.50
C LEU A 482 34.61 -23.98 -10.30
N ASP A 483 35.05 -24.36 -9.10
CA ASP A 483 36.44 -24.76 -8.83
C ASP A 483 36.86 -25.98 -9.67
N ALA A 484 35.97 -26.96 -9.81
CA ALA A 484 36.23 -28.16 -10.62
C ALA A 484 36.37 -27.81 -12.11
N GLU A 485 35.47 -26.97 -12.63
CA GLU A 485 35.52 -26.51 -14.02
C GLU A 485 36.76 -25.68 -14.32
N LEU A 486 37.11 -24.74 -13.44
CA LEU A 486 38.33 -23.93 -13.59
C LEU A 486 39.60 -24.78 -13.56
N ARG A 487 39.67 -25.79 -12.66
CA ARG A 487 40.76 -26.77 -12.64
C ARG A 487 40.84 -27.56 -13.93
N GLY A 488 39.75 -27.94 -14.54
CA GLY A 488 39.71 -28.62 -15.83
C GLY A 488 40.31 -27.80 -16.96
N THR A 489 40.35 -26.48 -16.84
CA THR A 489 40.98 -25.55 -17.80
C THR A 489 42.39 -25.10 -17.36
N GLY A 490 42.93 -25.66 -16.28
CA GLY A 490 44.26 -25.31 -15.75
C GLY A 490 44.28 -24.02 -14.91
N VAL A 491 43.13 -23.49 -14.53
CA VAL A 491 42.98 -22.28 -13.71
C VAL A 491 42.79 -22.66 -12.25
N ARG A 492 43.56 -22.07 -11.35
CA ARG A 492 43.44 -22.31 -9.90
C ARG A 492 42.49 -21.28 -9.25
N LEU A 493 41.48 -21.76 -8.56
CA LEU A 493 40.60 -20.93 -7.74
C LEU A 493 41.13 -20.82 -6.31
N GLU A 494 41.24 -19.61 -5.80
CA GLU A 494 41.51 -19.29 -4.39
C GLU A 494 40.37 -18.47 -3.83
N VAL A 495 40.02 -18.69 -2.55
CA VAL A 495 38.92 -17.96 -1.87
C VAL A 495 39.48 -17.12 -0.75
N ALA A 496 39.09 -15.85 -0.72
CA ALA A 496 39.60 -14.88 0.24
C ALA A 496 38.49 -14.19 1.01
N GLY A 497 38.75 -13.88 2.28
CA GLY A 497 37.93 -13.00 3.10
C GLY A 497 36.57 -13.54 3.52
N MET A 498 36.32 -14.85 3.49
CA MET A 498 35.02 -15.39 3.86
C MET A 498 34.67 -15.11 5.33
N PRO A 499 33.53 -14.42 5.63
CA PRO A 499 33.13 -14.10 6.99
C PRO A 499 32.78 -15.33 7.82
N THR A 500 32.95 -15.25 9.15
CA THR A 500 32.72 -16.35 10.10
C THR A 500 31.32 -16.94 10.03
N GLY A 501 30.30 -16.17 9.59
CA GLY A 501 28.93 -16.66 9.40
C GLY A 501 28.81 -17.70 8.30
N ALA A 502 29.40 -17.44 7.14
CA ALA A 502 29.44 -18.33 5.99
C ALA A 502 30.48 -19.43 6.19
N LEU A 503 31.63 -19.12 6.80
CA LEU A 503 32.74 -20.03 7.06
C LEU A 503 32.29 -21.28 7.85
N ARG A 504 31.51 -21.11 8.92
CA ARG A 504 30.96 -22.21 9.73
C ARG A 504 30.16 -23.26 8.93
N LEU A 505 29.52 -22.84 7.84
CA LEU A 505 28.83 -23.76 6.96
C LEU A 505 29.77 -24.37 5.93
N ALA A 506 30.68 -23.56 5.37
CA ALA A 506 31.68 -23.98 4.39
C ALA A 506 32.60 -25.07 4.93
N GLU A 507 33.10 -24.96 6.17
CA GLU A 507 33.98 -25.93 6.86
C GLU A 507 33.36 -27.33 6.96
N ARG A 508 32.03 -27.45 6.86
CA ARG A 508 31.34 -28.75 6.87
C ARG A 508 31.38 -29.45 5.52
N THR A 509 31.72 -28.76 4.44
CA THR A 509 31.79 -29.33 3.09
C THR A 509 33.17 -29.94 2.81
N ALA A 510 33.20 -31.03 2.02
CA ALA A 510 34.42 -31.66 1.59
C ALA A 510 35.27 -30.72 0.70
N TRP A 511 34.60 -29.94 -0.14
CA TRP A 511 35.23 -28.96 -1.02
C TRP A 511 36.03 -27.91 -0.25
N TRP A 512 35.44 -27.30 0.80
CA TRP A 512 36.15 -26.28 1.58
C TRP A 512 37.36 -26.84 2.30
N ARG A 513 37.25 -28.04 2.87
CA ARG A 513 38.37 -28.69 3.54
C ARG A 513 39.53 -28.96 2.58
N ALA A 514 39.22 -29.45 1.38
CA ALA A 514 40.26 -29.64 0.33
C ALA A 514 40.89 -28.33 -0.13
N LEU A 515 40.13 -27.21 -0.17
CA LEU A 515 40.67 -25.88 -0.44
C LEU A 515 41.66 -25.44 0.65
N ASP A 516 41.25 -25.57 1.91
CA ASP A 516 42.03 -25.17 3.08
C ASP A 516 43.31 -25.99 3.22
N GLU A 517 43.21 -27.32 3.12
CA GLU A 517 44.36 -28.23 3.10
C GLU A 517 45.35 -27.95 1.98
N SER A 518 44.89 -27.45 0.84
CA SER A 518 45.75 -27.08 -0.29
C SER A 518 46.28 -25.63 -0.21
N GLY A 519 46.01 -24.91 0.91
CA GLY A 519 46.48 -23.54 1.12
C GLY A 519 45.84 -22.49 0.20
N ARG A 520 44.62 -22.75 -0.30
CA ARG A 520 43.88 -21.88 -1.24
C ARG A 520 42.85 -21.02 -0.56
N VAL A 521 42.82 -21.01 0.78
CA VAL A 521 41.96 -20.16 1.58
C VAL A 521 42.80 -19.08 2.24
N HIS A 522 42.34 -17.82 2.13
CA HIS A 522 43.06 -16.65 2.63
C HIS A 522 42.18 -15.75 3.45
N SER A 523 42.74 -15.03 4.42
CA SER A 523 41.98 -14.08 5.25
C SER A 523 41.58 -12.82 4.48
N SER A 524 42.24 -12.50 3.36
CA SER A 524 41.92 -11.37 2.50
C SER A 524 42.50 -11.56 1.08
N ALA A 525 41.94 -10.86 0.09
CA ALA A 525 42.45 -10.83 -1.28
C ALA A 525 43.92 -10.34 -1.36
N ARG A 526 44.31 -9.45 -0.43
CA ARG A 526 45.71 -8.97 -0.33
C ARG A 526 46.63 -10.10 0.10
N GLU A 527 46.26 -10.93 1.02
CA GLU A 527 47.03 -12.07 1.48
C GLU A 527 47.16 -13.12 0.36
N ALA A 528 46.07 -13.43 -0.35
CA ALA A 528 46.08 -14.30 -1.50
C ALA A 528 47.06 -13.80 -2.58
N LEU A 529 47.03 -12.51 -2.92
CA LEU A 529 47.99 -11.89 -3.85
C LEU A 529 49.43 -11.97 -3.36
N ALA A 530 49.69 -11.86 -2.06
CA ALA A 530 51.03 -11.97 -1.49
C ALA A 530 51.51 -13.43 -1.49
N ALA A 531 50.63 -14.38 -1.28
CA ALA A 531 50.94 -15.82 -1.31
C ALA A 531 51.35 -16.27 -2.73
N ASP A 532 50.59 -15.84 -3.76
CA ASP A 532 50.89 -16.15 -5.16
C ASP A 532 52.22 -15.48 -5.67
N ALA A 533 52.67 -14.40 -5.00
CA ALA A 533 53.93 -13.73 -5.34
C ALA A 533 55.17 -14.42 -4.80
N ARG A 534 55.05 -15.37 -3.88
CA ARG A 534 56.19 -16.12 -3.33
C ARG A 534 56.64 -17.14 -4.37
N PRO A 535 57.95 -17.16 -4.79
CA PRO A 535 58.42 -18.19 -5.70
C PRO A 535 58.27 -19.55 -5.02
N THR A 536 57.65 -20.51 -5.71
CA THR A 536 57.62 -21.91 -5.29
C THR A 536 59.05 -22.42 -5.09
N ALA A 537 59.31 -23.05 -3.95
CA ALA A 537 60.65 -23.51 -3.53
C ALA A 537 61.32 -24.52 -4.49
N GLU A 538 60.66 -24.94 -5.59
CA GLU A 538 61.15 -25.88 -6.59
C GLU A 538 62.16 -25.27 -7.59
N THR A 539 62.35 -23.94 -7.64
CA THR A 539 63.32 -23.29 -8.56
C THR A 539 64.68 -22.99 -7.93
N ARG A 540 64.94 -23.50 -6.70
CA ARG A 540 66.28 -23.32 -6.04
C ARG A 540 67.15 -24.55 -6.07
N GLY A 541 66.87 -25.56 -6.86
CA GLY A 541 67.56 -26.84 -6.86
C GLY A 541 68.47 -27.13 -8.06
N ASP A 542 68.88 -26.15 -8.90
CA ASP A 542 69.82 -26.45 -10.02
C ASP A 542 70.70 -25.25 -10.44
N VAL A 543 71.37 -24.60 -9.49
CA VAL A 543 72.52 -23.71 -9.86
C VAL A 543 73.60 -23.78 -8.77
N ASP A 544 74.00 -24.99 -8.41
CA ASP A 544 75.32 -25.17 -7.79
C ASP A 544 75.86 -26.54 -8.23
N GLY A 545 76.53 -26.56 -9.40
CA GLY A 545 77.17 -27.74 -9.94
C GLY A 545 77.71 -27.58 -11.33
N ALA A 546 78.65 -26.62 -11.56
CA ALA A 546 79.69 -26.74 -12.60
C ALA A 546 80.79 -25.72 -12.35
#